data_ef19eb8f4680a9ab229d591a82d7d051
#
_entry.id   ef19eb8f4680a9ab229d591a82d7d051
#
_cell.length_a   1.000
_cell.length_b   1.000
_cell.length_c   1.000
_cell.angle_alpha   90.00
_cell.angle_beta   90.00
_cell.angle_gamma   90.00
#
_symmetry.space_group_name_H-M   'P 1'
#
loop_
_entity.id
_entity.type
_entity.pdbx_description
1 polymer ?
#
loop_
_entity_poly.entity_id
_entity_poly.type
_entity_poly.pdbx_seq_one_letter_code
_entity_poly.pdbx_strand_id
1 'polypeptide(L)'
;MTARPFRVLGLQQVAIGGPSKAALRALWVDQLGIPVSSSYRSERENVDEDILVIGRGTAKVEIDLMEPIDPDAKPKVHEPRLNHIGLWVDDLAAAVEWLTAQGLQFTPGGIRKGAAGFDVCFIHPRSAEGVLIELVQAPPELIEANT
;
A
#
# COMPACT_ATOMS: atom_id res chain seq x y z
N MET A 1 9.26 -22.22 -15.97
CA MET A 1 8.62 -20.93 -15.60
C MET A 1 8.58 -20.02 -16.83
N THR A 2 7.42 -19.47 -17.16
CA THR A 2 7.29 -18.49 -18.24
C THR A 2 7.97 -17.18 -17.83
N ALA A 3 8.35 -16.36 -18.80
CA ALA A 3 8.90 -15.05 -18.53
C ALA A 3 7.88 -14.17 -17.79
N ARG A 4 8.36 -13.41 -16.82
CA ARG A 4 7.50 -12.51 -16.05
C ARG A 4 7.00 -11.36 -16.95
N PRO A 5 5.67 -11.17 -17.09
CA PRO A 5 5.11 -10.18 -18.00
C PRO A 5 4.97 -8.77 -17.42
N PHE A 6 5.53 -8.51 -16.24
CA PHE A 6 5.47 -7.21 -15.57
C PHE A 6 6.78 -6.90 -14.87
N ARG A 7 6.94 -5.63 -14.50
CA ARG A 7 8.10 -5.16 -13.74
C ARG A 7 7.63 -4.45 -12.47
N VAL A 8 8.39 -4.62 -11.40
CA VAL A 8 8.27 -3.78 -10.22
C VAL A 8 9.14 -2.54 -10.46
N LEU A 9 8.54 -1.35 -10.37
CA LEU A 9 9.18 -0.09 -10.72
C LEU A 9 9.71 0.69 -9.53
N GLY A 10 9.22 0.39 -8.33
CA GLY A 10 9.66 1.08 -7.13
C GLY A 10 8.69 0.92 -5.97
N LEU A 11 9.05 1.53 -4.86
CA LEU A 11 8.23 1.57 -3.66
C LEU A 11 7.19 2.68 -3.79
N GLN A 12 5.92 2.36 -3.60
CA GLN A 12 4.84 3.33 -3.66
C GLN A 12 4.51 3.86 -2.27
N GLN A 13 4.42 2.97 -1.27
CA GLN A 13 4.07 3.36 0.10
C GLN A 13 4.64 2.43 1.15
N VAL A 14 4.71 2.95 2.37
CA VAL A 14 4.89 2.17 3.60
C VAL A 14 3.74 2.52 4.52
N ALA A 15 2.96 1.52 4.91
CA ALA A 15 1.79 1.73 5.77
C ALA A 15 2.11 1.33 7.21
N ILE A 16 1.96 2.29 8.11
CA ILE A 16 2.25 2.18 9.54
C ILE A 16 0.91 2.26 10.28
N GLY A 17 0.59 1.24 11.06
CA GLY A 17 -0.60 1.20 11.88
C GLY A 17 -0.32 1.42 13.36
N GLY A 18 -1.30 1.94 14.07
CA GLY A 18 -1.24 2.09 15.51
C GLY A 18 -2.63 2.30 16.10
N PRO A 19 -2.76 2.15 17.43
CA PRO A 19 -4.04 2.36 18.10
C PRO A 19 -4.46 3.84 18.16
N SER A 20 -3.53 4.76 17.89
CA SER A 20 -3.78 6.20 17.92
C SER A 20 -3.08 6.92 16.78
N LYS A 21 -3.84 7.43 15.84
CA LYS A 21 -3.33 8.27 14.76
C LYS A 21 -2.68 9.55 15.32
N ALA A 22 -3.23 10.11 16.39
CA ALA A 22 -2.64 11.28 17.05
C ALA A 22 -1.22 11.00 17.57
N ALA A 23 -0.97 9.81 18.13
CA ALA A 23 0.36 9.42 18.58
C ALA A 23 1.32 9.22 17.39
N LEU A 24 0.84 8.64 16.31
CA LEU A 24 1.63 8.50 15.07
C LEU A 24 1.98 9.88 14.49
N ARG A 25 1.01 10.81 14.47
CA ARG A 25 1.25 12.17 13.98
C ARG A 25 2.28 12.91 14.84
N ALA A 26 2.23 12.75 16.16
CA ALA A 26 3.20 13.38 17.05
C ALA A 26 4.64 13.00 16.68
N LEU A 27 4.86 11.75 16.32
CA LEU A 27 6.18 11.30 15.87
C LEU A 27 6.49 11.73 14.43
N TRP A 28 5.66 11.30 13.49
CA TRP A 28 5.98 11.40 12.05
C TRP A 28 5.83 12.82 11.51
N VAL A 29 4.81 13.55 11.96
CA VAL A 29 4.54 14.91 11.48
C VAL A 29 5.23 15.96 12.35
N ASP A 30 5.00 15.93 13.67
CA ASP A 30 5.46 17.00 14.54
C ASP A 30 6.96 16.90 14.84
N GLN A 31 7.48 15.71 15.12
CA GLN A 31 8.89 15.50 15.45
C GLN A 31 9.78 15.30 14.23
N LEU A 32 9.33 14.49 13.26
CA LEU A 32 10.10 14.22 12.03
C LEU A 32 9.86 15.23 10.91
N GLY A 33 8.84 16.07 11.02
CA GLY A 33 8.60 17.16 10.08
C GLY A 33 8.03 16.73 8.72
N ILE A 34 7.45 15.54 8.62
CA ILE A 34 6.89 15.07 7.36
C ILE A 34 5.46 15.61 7.23
N PRO A 35 5.13 16.36 6.16
CA PRO A 35 3.82 16.98 6.04
C PRO A 35 2.72 15.98 5.67
N VAL A 36 1.52 16.21 6.19
CA VAL A 36 0.31 15.50 5.76
C VAL A 36 -0.10 16.02 4.38
N SER A 37 -0.21 15.13 3.43
CA SER A 37 -0.66 15.46 2.06
C SER A 37 -2.17 15.35 1.92
N SER A 38 -2.76 14.30 2.49
CA SER A 38 -4.19 14.05 2.44
C SER A 38 -4.62 13.12 3.58
N SER A 39 -5.92 12.91 3.70
CA SER A 39 -6.51 11.99 4.67
C SER A 39 -7.54 11.11 3.97
N TYR A 40 -7.72 9.91 4.48
CA TYR A 40 -8.64 8.94 3.95
C TYR A 40 -9.34 8.21 5.10
N ARG A 41 -10.65 7.98 4.94
CA ARG A 41 -11.44 7.24 5.92
C ARG A 41 -12.34 6.27 5.20
N SER A 42 -12.34 5.02 5.65
CA SER A 42 -13.18 3.98 5.08
C SER A 42 -13.71 3.06 6.16
N GLU A 43 -15.03 3.07 6.33
CA GLU A 43 -15.72 2.15 7.24
C GLU A 43 -15.53 0.69 6.78
N ARG A 44 -15.56 0.47 5.48
CA ARG A 44 -15.36 -0.86 4.88
C ARG A 44 -13.99 -1.44 5.19
N GLU A 45 -12.97 -0.60 5.10
CA GLU A 45 -11.57 -0.98 5.37
C GLU A 45 -11.22 -0.84 6.86
N ASN A 46 -12.16 -0.37 7.68
CA ASN A 46 -11.96 -0.11 9.12
C ASN A 46 -10.74 0.76 9.38
N VAL A 47 -10.56 1.83 8.61
CA VAL A 47 -9.37 2.67 8.69
C VAL A 47 -9.69 4.15 8.67
N ASP A 48 -8.98 4.88 9.53
CA ASP A 48 -8.85 6.33 9.48
C ASP A 48 -7.36 6.62 9.34
N GLU A 49 -6.96 7.24 8.23
CA GLU A 49 -5.55 7.40 7.92
C GLU A 49 -5.18 8.80 7.46
N ASP A 50 -3.94 9.17 7.75
CA ASP A 50 -3.28 10.33 7.15
C ASP A 50 -2.20 9.84 6.20
N ILE A 51 -2.16 10.43 5.02
CA ILE A 51 -1.18 10.11 3.98
C ILE A 51 -0.12 11.20 3.98
N LEU A 52 1.09 10.83 4.31
CA LEU A 52 2.27 11.68 4.28
C LEU A 52 3.05 11.40 3.00
N VAL A 53 3.83 12.37 2.55
CA VAL A 53 4.65 12.23 1.35
C VAL A 53 6.08 12.63 1.64
N ILE A 54 7.02 11.77 1.25
CA ILE A 54 8.45 12.06 1.24
C ILE A 54 9.00 11.95 -0.17
N GLY A 55 10.02 12.74 -0.49
CA GLY A 55 10.59 12.76 -1.83
C GLY A 55 9.75 13.55 -2.84
N ARG A 56 10.22 13.59 -4.08
CA ARG A 56 9.58 14.34 -5.17
C ARG A 56 9.64 13.55 -6.48
N GLY A 57 8.69 13.86 -7.37
CA GLY A 57 8.64 13.27 -8.71
C GLY A 57 8.51 11.75 -8.64
N THR A 58 9.31 11.04 -9.41
CA THR A 58 9.31 9.57 -9.45
C THR A 58 9.94 8.92 -8.21
N ALA A 59 10.61 9.71 -7.37
CA ALA A 59 11.17 9.24 -6.09
C ALA A 59 10.22 9.45 -4.91
N LYS A 60 9.00 9.94 -5.16
CA LYS A 60 7.99 10.16 -4.13
C LYS A 60 7.53 8.83 -3.54
N VAL A 61 7.49 8.77 -2.19
CA VAL A 61 6.96 7.63 -1.43
C VAL A 61 5.93 8.14 -0.42
N GLU A 62 4.82 7.44 -0.30
CA GLU A 62 3.82 7.74 0.73
C GLU A 62 4.12 6.99 2.01
N ILE A 63 3.84 7.65 3.14
CA ILE A 63 3.83 7.02 4.46
C ILE A 63 2.39 7.16 4.96
N ASP A 64 1.70 6.04 5.09
CA ASP A 64 0.31 6.02 5.55
C ASP A 64 0.28 5.76 7.05
N LEU A 65 -0.31 6.68 7.81
CA LEU A 65 -0.50 6.55 9.25
C LEU A 65 -1.94 6.12 9.50
N MET A 66 -2.13 4.90 9.96
CA MET A 66 -3.45 4.27 10.07
C MET A 66 -3.84 3.98 11.50
N GLU A 67 -5.09 4.30 11.86
CA GLU A 67 -5.72 3.76 13.07
C GLU A 67 -7.01 3.04 12.69
N PRO A 68 -7.42 2.00 13.44
CA PRO A 68 -8.71 1.38 13.19
C PRO A 68 -9.84 2.30 13.67
N ILE A 69 -10.94 2.32 12.91
CA ILE A 69 -12.17 3.00 13.37
C ILE A 69 -12.74 2.24 14.58
N ASP A 70 -12.77 0.92 14.49
CA ASP A 70 -13.14 0.02 15.58
C ASP A 70 -11.95 -0.96 15.81
N PRO A 71 -11.23 -0.83 16.95
CA PRO A 71 -10.05 -1.67 17.20
C PRO A 71 -10.38 -3.16 17.41
N ASP A 72 -11.62 -3.50 17.65
CA ASP A 72 -12.06 -4.88 17.83
C ASP A 72 -12.58 -5.52 16.54
N ALA A 73 -12.80 -4.72 15.49
CA ALA A 73 -13.27 -5.20 14.19
C ALA A 73 -12.09 -5.50 13.25
N LYS A 74 -12.39 -6.24 12.19
CA LYS A 74 -11.45 -6.52 11.10
C LYS A 74 -11.77 -5.64 9.89
N PRO A 75 -10.74 -5.31 9.07
CA PRO A 75 -9.33 -5.62 9.27
C PRO A 75 -8.71 -4.82 10.41
N LYS A 76 -7.74 -5.45 11.12
CA LYS A 76 -7.00 -4.79 12.21
C LYS A 76 -5.80 -4.06 11.64
N VAL A 77 -6.01 -2.83 11.20
CA VAL A 77 -4.99 -2.02 10.51
C VAL A 77 -3.82 -1.61 11.40
N HIS A 78 -3.94 -1.79 12.71
CA HIS A 78 -2.90 -1.48 13.69
C HIS A 78 -2.03 -2.70 14.08
N GLU A 79 -2.31 -3.86 13.49
CA GLU A 79 -1.58 -5.11 13.75
C GLU A 79 -1.27 -5.85 12.44
N PRO A 80 0.02 -6.06 12.11
CA PRO A 80 1.20 -5.53 12.79
C PRO A 80 1.38 -4.02 12.57
N ARG A 81 2.26 -3.39 13.35
CA ARG A 81 2.51 -1.94 13.27
C ARG A 81 3.04 -1.52 11.89
N LEU A 82 4.03 -2.22 11.37
CA LEU A 82 4.40 -2.12 9.95
C LEU A 82 3.41 -3.00 9.17
N ASN A 83 2.33 -2.39 8.71
CA ASN A 83 1.17 -3.12 8.20
C ASN A 83 1.41 -3.73 6.83
N HIS A 84 1.87 -2.92 5.89
CA HIS A 84 2.18 -3.40 4.54
C HIS A 84 3.11 -2.44 3.81
N ILE A 85 3.63 -2.91 2.68
CA ILE A 85 4.34 -2.08 1.72
C ILE A 85 3.60 -2.11 0.38
N GLY A 86 3.63 -1.00 -0.34
CA GLY A 86 3.08 -0.88 -1.69
C GLY A 86 4.18 -0.80 -2.72
N LEU A 87 4.04 -1.55 -3.80
CA LEU A 87 4.99 -1.60 -4.90
C LEU A 87 4.32 -1.16 -6.20
N TRP A 88 4.95 -0.24 -6.90
CA TRP A 88 4.53 0.12 -8.26
C TRP A 88 4.82 -1.03 -9.23
N VAL A 89 3.83 -1.40 -10.02
CA VAL A 89 3.99 -2.33 -11.15
C VAL A 89 3.50 -1.67 -12.44
N ASP A 90 4.11 -2.02 -13.54
CA ASP A 90 3.75 -1.44 -14.84
C ASP A 90 2.48 -2.05 -15.43
N ASP A 91 2.12 -3.28 -15.09
CA ASP A 91 0.89 -3.94 -15.53
C ASP A 91 0.33 -4.81 -14.41
N LEU A 92 -0.60 -4.25 -13.64
CA LEU A 92 -1.19 -4.93 -12.49
C LEU A 92 -2.00 -6.15 -12.89
N ALA A 93 -2.77 -6.07 -13.97
CA ALA A 93 -3.60 -7.20 -14.43
C ALA A 93 -2.71 -8.40 -14.81
N ALA A 94 -1.65 -8.14 -15.59
CA ALA A 94 -0.69 -9.17 -15.96
C ALA A 94 0.05 -9.74 -14.75
N ALA A 95 0.39 -8.88 -13.78
CA ALA A 95 1.04 -9.30 -12.54
C ALA A 95 0.15 -10.26 -11.74
N VAL A 96 -1.11 -9.91 -11.53
CA VAL A 96 -2.07 -10.74 -10.79
C VAL A 96 -2.28 -12.09 -11.47
N GLU A 97 -2.48 -12.09 -12.78
CA GLU A 97 -2.68 -13.31 -13.56
C GLU A 97 -1.46 -14.24 -13.48
N TRP A 98 -0.28 -13.69 -13.74
CA TRP A 98 0.96 -14.48 -13.74
C TRP A 98 1.31 -15.01 -12.34
N LEU A 99 1.22 -14.17 -11.31
CA LEU A 99 1.51 -14.57 -9.93
C LEU A 99 0.52 -15.62 -9.43
N THR A 100 -0.75 -15.52 -9.81
CA THR A 100 -1.76 -16.55 -9.51
C THR A 100 -1.37 -17.87 -10.15
N ALA A 101 -0.92 -17.85 -11.41
CA ALA A 101 -0.46 -19.05 -12.11
C ALA A 101 0.80 -19.65 -11.46
N GLN A 102 1.61 -18.85 -10.77
CA GLN A 102 2.75 -19.32 -9.98
C GLN A 102 2.34 -19.84 -8.58
N GLY A 103 1.06 -19.82 -8.24
CA GLY A 103 0.55 -20.33 -6.97
C GLY A 103 0.40 -19.31 -5.85
N LEU A 104 0.63 -18.02 -6.11
CA LEU A 104 0.42 -16.99 -5.09
C LEU A 104 -1.06 -16.74 -4.89
N GLN A 105 -1.43 -16.52 -3.63
CA GLN A 105 -2.80 -16.16 -3.25
C GLN A 105 -2.87 -14.65 -3.00
N PHE A 106 -3.97 -14.08 -3.44
CA PHE A 106 -4.30 -12.67 -3.17
C PHE A 106 -5.39 -12.60 -2.09
N THR A 107 -5.46 -11.47 -1.39
CA THR A 107 -6.54 -11.23 -0.43
C THR A 107 -7.88 -11.07 -1.17
N PRO A 108 -9.02 -11.31 -0.49
CA PRO A 108 -10.34 -11.10 -1.11
C PRO A 108 -10.54 -9.67 -1.63
N GLY A 109 -11.28 -9.54 -2.71
CA GLY A 109 -11.65 -8.24 -3.30
C GLY A 109 -11.04 -7.98 -4.67
N GLY A 110 -10.02 -8.75 -5.09
CA GLY A 110 -9.40 -8.61 -6.41
C GLY A 110 -8.79 -7.23 -6.65
N ILE A 111 -8.67 -6.85 -7.92
CA ILE A 111 -8.19 -5.51 -8.31
C ILE A 111 -9.29 -4.49 -8.02
N ARG A 112 -8.93 -3.43 -7.29
CA ARG A 112 -9.86 -2.37 -6.90
C ARG A 112 -9.13 -1.03 -6.74
N LYS A 113 -9.88 0.07 -6.63
CA LYS A 113 -9.30 1.38 -6.34
C LYS A 113 -8.80 1.43 -4.89
N GLY A 114 -7.56 1.81 -4.72
CA GLY A 114 -6.95 2.10 -3.42
C GLY A 114 -7.18 3.55 -2.98
N ALA A 115 -6.68 3.88 -1.78
CA ALA A 115 -6.83 5.20 -1.16
C ALA A 115 -6.23 6.33 -2.00
N ALA A 116 -5.15 6.07 -2.72
CA ALA A 116 -4.49 7.04 -3.60
C ALA A 116 -5.14 7.17 -4.98
N GLY A 117 -6.21 6.42 -5.26
CA GLY A 117 -6.95 6.47 -6.53
C GLY A 117 -6.41 5.56 -7.64
N PHE A 118 -5.37 4.80 -7.38
CA PHE A 118 -4.82 3.82 -8.31
C PHE A 118 -5.44 2.44 -8.11
N ASP A 119 -5.42 1.61 -9.14
CA ASP A 119 -5.82 0.22 -9.01
C ASP A 119 -4.80 -0.55 -8.18
N VAL A 120 -5.28 -1.37 -7.27
CA VAL A 120 -4.46 -2.13 -6.33
C VAL A 120 -4.95 -3.56 -6.19
N CYS A 121 -4.05 -4.45 -5.76
CA CYS A 121 -4.38 -5.81 -5.35
C CYS A 121 -3.35 -6.26 -4.31
N PHE A 122 -3.79 -6.99 -3.29
CA PHE A 122 -2.91 -7.39 -2.19
C PHE A 122 -2.52 -8.85 -2.29
N ILE A 123 -1.22 -9.13 -2.25
CA ILE A 123 -0.71 -10.50 -2.10
C ILE A 123 -0.91 -10.91 -0.63
N HIS A 124 -1.55 -12.06 -0.43
CA HIS A 124 -1.78 -12.56 0.91
C HIS A 124 -0.44 -12.87 1.59
N PRO A 125 -0.25 -12.48 2.88
CA PRO A 125 1.02 -12.71 3.59
C PRO A 125 1.50 -14.15 3.57
N ARG A 126 0.59 -15.12 3.54
CA ARG A 126 0.91 -16.54 3.44
C ARG A 126 1.72 -16.90 2.18
N SER A 127 1.53 -16.14 1.11
CA SER A 127 2.26 -16.31 -0.15
C SER A 127 3.48 -15.39 -0.28
N ALA A 128 3.74 -14.54 0.73
CA ALA A 128 4.79 -13.52 0.70
C ALA A 128 5.64 -13.53 1.98
N GLU A 129 5.90 -14.73 2.50
CA GLU A 129 6.76 -14.93 3.68
C GLU A 129 6.34 -14.09 4.90
N GLY A 130 5.03 -13.86 5.06
CA GLY A 130 4.46 -13.14 6.19
C GLY A 130 4.30 -11.65 6.01
N VAL A 131 4.64 -11.10 4.84
CA VAL A 131 4.50 -9.68 4.54
C VAL A 131 3.25 -9.43 3.68
N LEU A 132 2.38 -8.52 4.11
CA LEU A 132 1.29 -8.04 3.26
C LEU A 132 1.88 -7.08 2.22
N ILE A 133 1.71 -7.41 0.94
CA ILE A 133 2.25 -6.62 -0.17
C ILE A 133 1.09 -6.10 -1.02
N GLU A 134 1.03 -4.79 -1.18
CA GLU A 134 0.11 -4.13 -2.10
C GLU A 134 0.80 -3.91 -3.44
N LEU A 135 0.24 -4.44 -4.51
CA LEU A 135 0.67 -4.12 -5.87
C LEU A 135 -0.21 -2.99 -6.39
N VAL A 136 0.43 -1.95 -6.90
CA VAL A 136 -0.23 -0.71 -7.32
C VAL A 136 0.06 -0.46 -8.80
N GLN A 137 -0.99 -0.24 -9.61
CA GLN A 137 -0.81 0.10 -11.02
C GLN A 137 -0.12 1.46 -11.14
N ALA A 138 1.05 1.46 -11.72
CA ALA A 138 1.80 2.70 -11.94
C ALA A 138 1.12 3.58 -13.00
N PRO A 139 1.15 4.92 -12.81
CA PRO A 139 0.69 5.83 -13.84
C PRO A 139 1.66 5.84 -15.05
N PRO A 140 1.18 6.27 -16.24
CA PRO A 140 1.99 6.25 -17.45
C PRO A 140 3.33 6.97 -17.34
N GLU A 141 3.38 8.11 -16.66
CA GLU A 141 4.60 8.89 -16.48
C GLU A 141 5.67 8.13 -15.67
N LEU A 142 5.26 7.31 -14.70
CA LEU A 142 6.19 6.50 -13.92
C LEU A 142 6.71 5.32 -14.74
N ILE A 143 5.85 4.70 -15.53
CA ILE A 143 6.23 3.61 -16.43
C ILE A 143 7.25 4.13 -17.44
N GLU A 144 6.98 5.28 -18.06
CA GLU A 144 7.88 5.91 -19.03
C GLU A 144 9.23 6.26 -18.41
N ALA A 145 9.26 6.80 -17.19
CA ALA A 145 10.49 7.15 -16.49
C ALA A 145 11.36 5.93 -16.16
N ASN A 146 10.82 4.73 -16.20
CA ASN A 146 11.50 3.48 -15.86
C ASN A 146 11.70 2.54 -17.08
N THR A 147 11.52 3.02 -18.28
CA THR A 147 11.79 2.26 -19.50
C THR A 147 13.21 2.43 -20.01
#